data_18c6d6842b7fe11af3a987e87f6d7a4b
#
_entry.id   18c6d6842b7fe11af3a987e87f6d7a4b
#
_cell.length_a   1.000
_cell.length_b   1.000
_cell.length_c   1.000
_cell.angle_alpha   90.00
_cell.angle_beta   90.00
_cell.angle_gamma   90.00
#
_symmetry.space_group_name_H-M   'P 1'
#
loop_
_entity.id
_entity.type
_entity.pdbx_description
1 polymer ?
#
loop_
_entity_poly.entity_id
_entity_poly.type
_entity_poly.pdbx_seq_one_letter_code
_entity_poly.pdbx_strand_id
1 'polypeptide(L)'
;MASINLALPRFKERAVTYSMAKRILLQNMQDHIDMPTCFIGPPGVGKTALVEEVAAEIKANLCIIPLSCYDASELKGIPRVVSIDDMRKSHPSRVKENTSGFVTYYAHNFEFPATDDPDLWIFFFDEFNTVSPSTQVPIFQATQKRCITGSYQFPKRNRIVLAGNRPKDSEAVQPIPSPIISRVNLHELQFNYIEWLEWGRHIHKGIRAFIQNNPERLCYFTDEIVKQVQPYATPRTWDYANTVLKAYSSQMLAELKPHTDTWNMLESHLCGSVGYETVTFRDKQNKTLLTYIQEEAARNTEEGIAPLARLRRMVQTFEESQINKDARVLGLRGEDKALLLCILKDMPLLDHTASAVFFKRLTAASPHVITVIKEQPNCVKALSALPYFKENLAVLK
;
A
#
# COMPACT_ATOMS: atom_id res chain seq x y z
N MET A 1 -31.49 18.59 18.83
CA MET A 1 -31.23 17.60 17.76
C MET A 1 -30.53 16.44 18.40
N ALA A 2 -31.09 15.23 18.36
CA ALA A 2 -30.50 14.06 18.99
C ALA A 2 -29.26 13.64 18.23
N SER A 3 -28.09 13.68 18.87
CA SER A 3 -26.86 13.06 18.38
C SER A 3 -27.07 11.55 18.39
N ILE A 4 -27.09 10.94 17.23
CA ILE A 4 -27.13 9.48 17.12
C ILE A 4 -25.78 8.95 17.62
N ASN A 5 -25.83 8.29 18.79
CA ASN A 5 -24.66 7.65 19.35
C ASN A 5 -24.32 6.42 18.49
N LEU A 6 -23.28 6.52 17.66
CA LEU A 6 -22.78 5.43 16.78
C LEU A 6 -22.28 4.18 17.54
N ALA A 7 -22.32 4.22 18.88
CA ALA A 7 -21.99 3.09 19.74
C ALA A 7 -23.14 2.08 19.90
N LEU A 8 -24.21 2.18 19.11
CA LEU A 8 -25.29 1.19 19.15
C LEU A 8 -24.79 -0.19 18.73
N PRO A 9 -25.10 -1.26 19.50
CA PRO A 9 -24.66 -2.63 19.21
C PRO A 9 -24.95 -3.08 17.76
N ARG A 10 -26.05 -2.61 17.17
CA ARG A 10 -26.47 -2.92 15.80
C ARG A 10 -25.53 -2.38 14.71
N PHE A 11 -24.67 -1.40 15.01
CA PHE A 11 -23.70 -0.89 14.02
C PHE A 11 -22.47 -1.79 13.94
N LYS A 12 -22.08 -2.46 15.01
CA LYS A 12 -20.99 -3.46 15.03
C LYS A 12 -21.30 -4.68 14.16
N GLU A 13 -22.59 -5.03 13.99
CA GLU A 13 -23.02 -6.15 13.15
C GLU A 13 -22.97 -5.86 11.65
N ARG A 14 -22.73 -4.59 11.26
CA ARG A 14 -22.64 -4.15 9.85
C ARG A 14 -21.21 -3.77 9.43
N ALA A 15 -20.25 -4.15 10.22
CA ALA A 15 -18.87 -3.92 9.87
C ALA A 15 -18.46 -4.77 8.67
N VAL A 16 -17.74 -4.15 7.75
CA VAL A 16 -17.26 -4.79 6.52
C VAL A 16 -15.76 -4.94 6.55
N THR A 17 -15.25 -6.04 6.00
CA THR A 17 -13.83 -6.24 5.77
C THR A 17 -13.38 -5.44 4.56
N TYR A 18 -12.07 -5.32 4.35
CA TYR A 18 -11.51 -4.62 3.19
C TYR A 18 -12.01 -5.19 1.86
N SER A 19 -11.97 -6.53 1.71
CA SER A 19 -12.45 -7.20 0.49
C SER A 19 -13.93 -6.98 0.24
N MET A 20 -14.76 -6.98 1.30
CA MET A 20 -16.18 -6.70 1.18
C MET A 20 -16.42 -5.25 0.80
N ALA A 21 -15.72 -4.30 1.42
CA ALA A 21 -15.79 -2.87 1.12
C ALA A 21 -15.39 -2.59 -0.34
N LYS A 22 -14.34 -3.24 -0.83
CA LYS A 22 -13.92 -3.17 -2.23
C LYS A 22 -15.02 -3.65 -3.18
N ARG A 23 -15.64 -4.79 -2.88
CA ARG A 23 -16.74 -5.33 -3.71
C ARG A 23 -17.96 -4.40 -3.71
N ILE A 24 -18.33 -3.83 -2.58
CA ILE A 24 -19.42 -2.85 -2.48
C ILE A 24 -19.10 -1.63 -3.34
N LEU A 25 -17.89 -1.09 -3.22
CA LEU A 25 -17.49 0.09 -3.98
C LEU A 25 -17.45 -0.17 -5.48
N LEU A 26 -16.88 -1.31 -5.91
CA LEU A 26 -16.89 -1.75 -7.32
C LEU A 26 -18.32 -1.90 -7.86
N GLN A 27 -19.21 -2.54 -7.10
CA GLN A 27 -20.60 -2.69 -7.49
C GLN A 27 -21.29 -1.34 -7.66
N ASN A 28 -21.13 -0.42 -6.70
CA ASN A 28 -21.68 0.93 -6.80
C ASN A 28 -21.17 1.69 -8.03
N MET A 29 -19.92 1.45 -8.44
CA MET A 29 -19.34 2.08 -9.63
C MET A 29 -19.89 1.49 -10.93
N GLN A 30 -20.03 0.16 -11.00
CA GLN A 30 -20.44 -0.59 -12.21
C GLN A 30 -21.95 -0.55 -12.45
N ASP A 31 -22.74 -0.72 -11.41
CA ASP A 31 -24.21 -0.77 -11.51
C ASP A 31 -24.85 0.63 -11.56
N HIS A 32 -24.04 1.67 -11.73
CA HIS A 32 -24.49 3.08 -11.76
C HIS A 32 -25.32 3.48 -10.55
N ILE A 33 -25.02 2.88 -9.38
CA ILE A 33 -25.64 3.26 -8.12
C ILE A 33 -25.13 4.66 -7.75
N ASP A 34 -25.94 5.66 -8.00
CA ASP A 34 -25.59 7.09 -7.80
C ASP A 34 -25.72 7.52 -6.35
N MET A 35 -25.34 6.65 -5.41
CA MET A 35 -25.37 6.94 -3.97
C MET A 35 -23.93 7.11 -3.46
N PRO A 36 -23.64 8.25 -2.80
CA PRO A 36 -22.32 8.43 -2.19
C PRO A 36 -22.04 7.34 -1.16
N THR A 37 -20.82 6.81 -1.17
CA THR A 37 -20.40 5.75 -0.25
C THR A 37 -19.52 6.37 0.85
N CYS A 38 -19.75 6.00 2.09
CA CYS A 38 -19.00 6.50 3.24
C CYS A 38 -18.38 5.34 4.03
N PHE A 39 -17.07 5.38 4.24
CA PHE A 39 -16.35 4.43 5.06
C PHE A 39 -15.87 5.10 6.36
N ILE A 40 -16.34 4.59 7.49
CA ILE A 40 -15.85 4.96 8.81
C ILE A 40 -15.00 3.81 9.34
N GLY A 41 -13.83 4.12 9.87
CA GLY A 41 -12.96 3.06 10.41
C GLY A 41 -11.74 3.62 11.10
N PRO A 42 -10.96 2.76 11.79
CA PRO A 42 -9.76 3.20 12.50
C PRO A 42 -8.72 3.80 11.54
N PRO A 43 -7.82 4.63 12.05
CA PRO A 43 -6.69 5.11 11.26
C PRO A 43 -5.83 3.94 10.78
N GLY A 44 -5.29 4.07 9.57
CA GLY A 44 -4.41 3.04 9.01
C GLY A 44 -5.10 1.74 8.52
N VAL A 45 -6.46 1.65 8.53
CA VAL A 45 -7.21 0.48 8.04
C VAL A 45 -7.18 0.34 6.50
N GLY A 46 -6.67 1.34 5.79
CA GLY A 46 -6.58 1.30 4.33
C GLY A 46 -7.73 1.97 3.60
N LYS A 47 -8.46 2.94 4.20
CA LYS A 47 -9.57 3.64 3.54
C LYS A 47 -9.15 4.31 2.23
N THR A 48 -8.04 5.04 2.24
CA THR A 48 -7.51 5.72 1.06
C THR A 48 -7.03 4.72 0.02
N ALA A 49 -6.25 3.72 0.43
CA ALA A 49 -5.77 2.64 -0.46
C ALA A 49 -6.91 1.87 -1.13
N LEU A 50 -8.03 1.66 -0.43
CA LEU A 50 -9.23 1.04 -0.98
C LEU A 50 -9.78 1.82 -2.18
N VAL A 51 -9.87 3.14 -2.06
CA VAL A 51 -10.40 3.99 -3.13
C VAL A 51 -9.43 4.08 -4.30
N GLU A 52 -8.13 4.19 -4.01
CA GLU A 52 -7.06 4.18 -5.03
C GLU A 52 -7.06 2.86 -5.83
N GLU A 53 -7.16 1.73 -5.14
CA GLU A 53 -7.20 0.40 -5.78
C GLU A 53 -8.43 0.24 -6.67
N VAL A 54 -9.60 0.67 -6.20
CA VAL A 54 -10.84 0.63 -7.00
C VAL A 54 -10.75 1.56 -8.20
N ALA A 55 -10.25 2.79 -8.02
CA ALA A 55 -10.08 3.75 -9.13
C ALA A 55 -9.16 3.17 -10.22
N ALA A 56 -8.05 2.56 -9.82
CA ALA A 56 -7.12 1.93 -10.75
C ALA A 56 -7.76 0.74 -11.50
N GLU A 57 -8.53 -0.11 -10.80
CA GLU A 57 -9.18 -1.28 -11.38
C GLU A 57 -10.21 -0.92 -12.45
N ILE A 58 -11.03 0.12 -12.21
CA ILE A 58 -12.05 0.59 -13.16
C ILE A 58 -11.54 1.67 -14.12
N LYS A 59 -10.25 2.04 -14.02
CA LYS A 59 -9.63 3.13 -14.81
C LYS A 59 -10.35 4.46 -14.67
N ALA A 60 -10.78 4.79 -13.46
CA ALA A 60 -11.37 6.09 -13.14
C ALA A 60 -10.28 7.08 -12.72
N ASN A 61 -10.46 8.33 -13.05
CA ASN A 61 -9.66 9.42 -12.50
C ASN A 61 -10.05 9.63 -11.02
N LEU A 62 -9.07 9.93 -10.18
CA LEU A 62 -9.27 10.10 -8.75
C LEU A 62 -8.87 11.52 -8.32
N CYS A 63 -9.82 12.24 -7.74
CA CYS A 63 -9.60 13.52 -7.08
C CYS A 63 -9.67 13.32 -5.56
N ILE A 64 -8.50 13.27 -4.92
CA ILE A 64 -8.40 13.13 -3.45
C ILE A 64 -8.46 14.51 -2.82
N ILE A 65 -9.38 14.69 -1.89
CA ILE A 65 -9.61 15.95 -1.17
C ILE A 65 -9.42 15.66 0.32
N PRO A 66 -8.19 15.80 0.85
CA PRO A 66 -7.91 15.63 2.28
C PRO A 66 -8.45 16.87 3.02
N LEU A 67 -9.64 16.74 3.58
CA LEU A 67 -10.37 17.88 4.16
C LEU A 67 -9.65 18.55 5.33
N SER A 68 -8.82 17.83 6.04
CA SER A 68 -7.95 18.38 7.09
C SER A 68 -6.97 19.44 6.59
N CYS A 69 -6.69 19.46 5.29
CA CYS A 69 -5.80 20.43 4.63
C CYS A 69 -6.55 21.62 4.03
N TYR A 70 -7.89 21.68 4.12
CA TYR A 70 -8.69 22.70 3.47
C TYR A 70 -9.51 23.53 4.45
N ASP A 71 -9.49 24.82 4.27
CA ASP A 71 -10.48 25.70 4.86
C ASP A 71 -11.79 25.72 4.06
N ALA A 72 -12.90 26.09 4.72
CA ALA A 72 -14.21 26.18 4.07
C ALA A 72 -14.21 27.15 2.87
N SER A 73 -13.37 28.19 2.90
CA SER A 73 -13.20 29.16 1.81
C SER A 73 -12.46 28.56 0.60
N GLU A 74 -11.49 27.72 0.84
CA GLU A 74 -10.72 27.08 -0.24
C GLU A 74 -11.56 26.05 -1.01
N LEU A 75 -12.38 25.28 -0.29
CA LEU A 75 -13.35 24.36 -0.90
C LEU A 75 -14.39 25.13 -1.75
N LYS A 76 -14.85 26.28 -1.25
CA LYS A 76 -15.83 27.12 -1.96
C LYS A 76 -15.24 27.84 -3.17
N GLY A 77 -13.94 27.98 -3.22
CA GLY A 77 -13.24 28.82 -4.16
C GLY A 77 -13.09 30.26 -3.67
N ILE A 78 -12.15 30.97 -4.28
CA ILE A 78 -11.86 32.37 -3.95
C ILE A 78 -12.83 33.29 -4.66
N PRO A 79 -13.59 34.15 -3.96
CA PRO A 79 -14.50 35.08 -4.61
C PRO A 79 -13.71 36.13 -5.39
N ARG A 80 -14.09 36.34 -6.66
CA ARG A 80 -13.57 37.39 -7.53
C ARG A 80 -14.74 38.18 -8.04
N VAL A 81 -14.61 39.50 -8.05
CA VAL A 81 -15.56 40.40 -8.72
C VAL A 81 -15.09 40.57 -10.16
N VAL A 82 -15.92 40.15 -11.09
CA VAL A 82 -15.64 40.23 -12.53
C VAL A 82 -16.76 40.98 -13.23
N SER A 83 -16.45 41.63 -14.36
CA SER A 83 -17.49 42.23 -15.20
C SER A 83 -18.36 41.13 -15.83
N ILE A 84 -19.61 41.42 -16.07
CA ILE A 84 -20.52 40.48 -16.74
C ILE A 84 -20.05 40.23 -18.19
N ASP A 85 -19.40 41.20 -18.81
CA ASP A 85 -18.85 41.02 -20.16
C ASP A 85 -17.69 40.02 -20.19
N ASP A 86 -16.82 40.01 -19.18
CA ASP A 86 -15.77 39.02 -19.05
C ASP A 86 -16.32 37.63 -18.69
N MET A 87 -17.35 37.57 -17.83
CA MET A 87 -18.07 36.33 -17.56
C MET A 87 -18.77 35.79 -18.82
N ARG A 88 -19.34 36.66 -19.67
CA ARG A 88 -19.98 36.26 -20.93
C ARG A 88 -18.98 35.67 -21.92
N LYS A 89 -17.74 36.19 -21.96
CA LYS A 89 -16.67 35.64 -22.79
C LYS A 89 -16.21 34.27 -22.30
N SER A 90 -16.04 34.12 -21.00
CA SER A 90 -15.51 32.89 -20.39
C SER A 90 -16.58 31.82 -20.13
N HIS A 91 -17.82 32.22 -19.83
CA HIS A 91 -18.93 31.34 -19.47
C HIS A 91 -20.27 31.80 -20.09
N PRO A 92 -20.38 31.76 -21.43
CA PRO A 92 -21.52 32.36 -22.15
C PRO A 92 -22.87 31.78 -21.72
N SER A 93 -22.93 30.49 -21.40
CA SER A 93 -24.15 29.80 -20.96
C SER A 93 -24.67 30.19 -19.55
N ARG A 94 -23.83 30.85 -18.73
CA ARG A 94 -24.19 31.30 -17.39
C ARG A 94 -24.68 32.73 -17.30
N VAL A 95 -24.55 33.52 -18.35
CA VAL A 95 -24.90 34.95 -18.38
C VAL A 95 -26.10 35.16 -19.29
N LYS A 96 -27.20 35.70 -18.73
CA LYS A 96 -28.36 36.09 -19.54
C LYS A 96 -28.03 37.29 -20.41
N GLU A 97 -28.60 37.35 -21.63
CA GLU A 97 -28.25 38.33 -22.64
C GLU A 97 -28.35 39.80 -22.20
N ASN A 98 -29.32 40.14 -21.36
CA ASN A 98 -29.58 41.51 -20.92
C ASN A 98 -29.02 41.86 -19.54
N THR A 99 -28.03 41.14 -19.05
CA THR A 99 -27.41 41.41 -17.74
C THR A 99 -26.18 42.29 -17.91
N SER A 100 -26.06 43.37 -17.13
CA SER A 100 -24.90 44.28 -17.10
C SER A 100 -24.40 44.47 -15.66
N GLY A 101 -23.19 44.98 -15.50
CA GLY A 101 -22.58 45.24 -14.19
C GLY A 101 -21.52 44.25 -13.80
N PHE A 102 -21.43 43.99 -12.50
CA PHE A 102 -20.44 43.11 -11.91
C PHE A 102 -21.12 41.91 -11.23
N VAL A 103 -20.42 40.77 -11.21
CA VAL A 103 -20.86 39.55 -10.55
C VAL A 103 -19.72 38.97 -9.74
N THR A 104 -20.05 38.36 -8.61
CA THR A 104 -19.07 37.59 -7.87
C THR A 104 -18.96 36.21 -8.49
N TYR A 105 -17.77 35.89 -8.96
CA TYR A 105 -17.39 34.57 -9.45
C TYR A 105 -16.46 33.91 -8.44
N TYR A 106 -16.64 32.62 -8.19
CA TYR A 106 -15.75 31.85 -7.33
C TYR A 106 -14.77 31.07 -8.18
N ALA A 107 -13.49 31.42 -8.11
CA ALA A 107 -12.42 30.69 -8.77
C ALA A 107 -12.14 29.39 -8.00
N HIS A 108 -12.28 28.26 -8.68
CA HIS A 108 -12.04 26.94 -8.08
C HIS A 108 -10.59 26.60 -8.04
N ASN A 109 -10.24 25.60 -7.21
CA ASN A 109 -8.96 24.96 -7.25
C ASN A 109 -8.77 24.31 -8.63
N PHE A 110 -7.61 24.52 -9.24
CA PHE A 110 -7.29 23.98 -10.57
C PHE A 110 -7.14 22.45 -10.56
N GLU A 111 -6.95 21.83 -9.38
CA GLU A 111 -6.91 20.37 -9.20
C GLU A 111 -8.26 19.70 -9.46
N PHE A 112 -9.36 20.47 -9.45
CA PHE A 112 -10.66 19.95 -9.81
C PHE A 112 -10.77 19.81 -11.32
N PRO A 113 -11.32 18.67 -11.82
CA PRO A 113 -11.50 18.48 -13.27
C PRO A 113 -12.45 19.50 -13.87
N ALA A 114 -12.35 19.70 -15.19
CA ALA A 114 -13.32 20.51 -15.89
C ALA A 114 -14.74 19.95 -15.76
N THR A 115 -15.73 20.83 -15.64
CA THR A 115 -17.15 20.45 -15.44
C THR A 115 -17.71 19.56 -16.57
N ASP A 116 -17.18 19.72 -17.77
CA ASP A 116 -17.54 19.01 -19.00
C ASP A 116 -16.60 17.84 -19.34
N ASP A 117 -15.70 17.49 -18.43
CA ASP A 117 -14.80 16.35 -18.60
C ASP A 117 -15.63 15.05 -18.82
N PRO A 118 -15.37 14.30 -19.90
CA PRO A 118 -16.15 13.10 -20.26
C PRO A 118 -15.77 11.88 -19.44
N ASP A 119 -14.63 11.89 -18.75
CA ASP A 119 -14.10 10.76 -18.02
C ASP A 119 -14.86 10.47 -16.73
N LEU A 120 -14.70 9.25 -16.22
CA LEU A 120 -15.23 8.88 -14.92
C LEU A 120 -14.29 9.40 -13.82
N TRP A 121 -14.85 10.19 -12.92
CA TRP A 121 -14.14 10.76 -11.78
C TRP A 121 -14.65 10.20 -10.45
N ILE A 122 -13.75 9.86 -9.55
CA ILE A 122 -14.06 9.60 -8.15
C ILE A 122 -13.59 10.80 -7.33
N PHE A 123 -14.53 11.50 -6.69
CA PHE A 123 -14.25 12.54 -5.70
C PHE A 123 -14.18 11.89 -4.33
N PHE A 124 -12.99 11.84 -3.76
CA PHE A 124 -12.73 11.20 -2.49
C PHE A 124 -12.47 12.24 -1.41
N PHE A 125 -13.44 12.43 -0.52
CA PHE A 125 -13.34 13.31 0.64
C PHE A 125 -12.78 12.55 1.83
N ASP A 126 -11.49 12.69 2.07
CA ASP A 126 -10.82 12.01 3.18
C ASP A 126 -10.88 12.85 4.46
N GLU A 127 -10.92 12.17 5.61
CA GLU A 127 -10.98 12.76 6.94
C GLU A 127 -12.15 13.74 7.16
N PHE A 128 -13.32 13.47 6.51
CA PHE A 128 -14.42 14.45 6.46
C PHE A 128 -15.01 14.80 7.82
N ASN A 129 -14.86 13.98 8.83
CA ASN A 129 -15.39 14.20 10.17
C ASN A 129 -14.35 14.64 11.21
N THR A 130 -13.13 15.01 10.78
CA THR A 130 -12.11 15.63 11.65
C THR A 130 -12.11 17.16 11.52
N VAL A 131 -12.85 17.69 10.55
CA VAL A 131 -12.87 19.12 10.25
C VAL A 131 -14.07 19.84 10.91
N SER A 132 -13.96 21.17 10.98
CA SER A 132 -15.01 22.02 11.56
C SER A 132 -16.35 21.85 10.83
N PRO A 133 -17.48 22.07 11.51
CA PRO A 133 -18.81 22.02 10.86
C PRO A 133 -18.93 22.94 9.64
N SER A 134 -18.25 24.08 9.61
CA SER A 134 -18.24 25.01 8.48
C SER A 134 -17.59 24.41 7.22
N THR A 135 -16.53 23.62 7.39
CA THR A 135 -15.85 22.90 6.32
C THR A 135 -16.66 21.68 5.84
N GLN A 136 -17.53 21.12 6.68
CA GLN A 136 -18.42 20.01 6.30
C GLN A 136 -19.61 20.48 5.43
N VAL A 137 -20.01 21.75 5.46
CA VAL A 137 -21.16 22.26 4.69
C VAL A 137 -21.04 22.03 3.18
N PRO A 138 -19.94 22.30 2.51
CA PRO A 138 -19.75 21.99 1.09
C PRO A 138 -19.98 20.52 0.73
N ILE A 139 -19.64 19.59 1.67
CA ILE A 139 -19.80 18.14 1.45
C ILE A 139 -21.28 17.76 1.38
N PHE A 140 -22.17 18.44 2.13
CA PHE A 140 -23.61 18.21 2.03
C PHE A 140 -24.13 18.52 0.62
N GLN A 141 -23.62 19.58 -0.01
CA GLN A 141 -23.99 19.92 -1.38
C GLN A 141 -23.37 18.95 -2.37
N ALA A 142 -22.12 18.56 -2.16
CA ALA A 142 -21.46 17.55 -2.98
C ALA A 142 -22.27 16.24 -2.99
N THR A 143 -22.66 15.71 -1.82
CA THR A 143 -23.40 14.45 -1.71
C THR A 143 -24.80 14.51 -2.29
N GLN A 144 -25.47 15.67 -2.26
CA GLN A 144 -26.85 15.84 -2.70
C GLN A 144 -27.00 16.37 -4.12
N LYS A 145 -26.23 17.40 -4.46
CA LYS A 145 -26.37 18.17 -5.71
C LYS A 145 -25.23 17.97 -6.69
N ARG A 146 -24.23 17.19 -6.36
CA ARG A 146 -23.03 16.98 -7.17
C ARG A 146 -22.34 18.29 -7.51
N CYS A 147 -22.27 19.20 -6.55
CA CYS A 147 -21.62 20.49 -6.68
C CYS A 147 -21.01 20.94 -5.35
N ILE A 148 -20.04 21.82 -5.42
CA ILE A 148 -19.49 22.53 -4.27
C ILE A 148 -20.00 23.97 -4.33
N THR A 149 -20.82 24.34 -3.33
CA THR A 149 -21.39 25.69 -3.13
C THR A 149 -22.12 26.32 -4.33
N GLY A 150 -22.58 25.52 -5.27
CA GLY A 150 -23.27 26.01 -6.48
C GLY A 150 -22.35 26.66 -7.51
N SER A 151 -21.06 26.80 -7.20
CA SER A 151 -20.07 27.42 -8.07
C SER A 151 -19.32 26.40 -8.92
N TYR A 152 -19.00 25.25 -8.38
CA TYR A 152 -18.34 24.15 -9.11
C TYR A 152 -19.29 22.96 -9.22
N GLN A 153 -19.64 22.60 -10.45
CA GLN A 153 -20.44 21.41 -10.76
C GLN A 153 -19.49 20.26 -11.13
N PHE A 154 -19.70 19.10 -10.52
CA PHE A 154 -18.91 17.92 -10.86
C PHE A 154 -19.20 17.47 -12.31
N PRO A 155 -18.22 16.84 -12.99
CA PRO A 155 -18.45 16.19 -14.26
C PRO A 155 -19.66 15.25 -14.22
N LYS A 156 -20.31 15.01 -15.37
CA LYS A 156 -21.51 14.16 -15.41
C LYS A 156 -21.24 12.73 -14.92
N ARG A 157 -20.07 12.20 -15.24
CA ARG A 157 -19.65 10.86 -14.80
C ARG A 157 -18.80 10.99 -13.54
N ASN A 158 -19.45 11.14 -12.41
CA ASN A 158 -18.78 11.24 -11.12
C ASN A 158 -19.29 10.22 -10.10
N ARG A 159 -18.46 9.88 -9.14
CA ARG A 159 -18.80 9.13 -7.93
C ARG A 159 -18.22 9.85 -6.72
N ILE A 160 -18.90 9.76 -5.60
CA ILE A 160 -18.49 10.40 -4.37
C ILE A 160 -18.23 9.33 -3.32
N VAL A 161 -17.04 9.38 -2.74
CA VAL A 161 -16.63 8.54 -1.62
C VAL A 161 -16.18 9.44 -0.47
N LEU A 162 -16.63 9.12 0.74
CA LEU A 162 -16.21 9.79 1.95
C LEU A 162 -15.46 8.81 2.85
N ALA A 163 -14.45 9.27 3.54
CA ALA A 163 -13.79 8.51 4.60
C ALA A 163 -13.66 9.34 5.88
N GLY A 164 -13.88 8.68 7.00
CA GLY A 164 -13.76 9.29 8.31
C GLY A 164 -13.24 8.32 9.36
N ASN A 165 -12.96 8.84 10.54
CA ASN A 165 -12.51 8.07 11.68
C ASN A 165 -13.67 7.86 12.67
N ARG A 166 -13.55 6.85 13.55
CA ARG A 166 -14.53 6.61 14.60
C ARG A 166 -14.26 7.56 15.77
N PRO A 167 -15.32 8.03 16.50
CA PRO A 167 -15.13 8.89 17.67
C PRO A 167 -14.20 8.31 18.75
N LYS A 168 -14.15 6.99 18.87
CA LYS A 168 -13.26 6.32 19.84
C LYS A 168 -11.79 6.25 19.42
N ASP A 169 -11.47 6.55 18.17
CA ASP A 169 -10.10 6.41 17.63
C ASP A 169 -9.34 7.74 17.66
N SER A 170 -10.02 8.87 17.85
CA SER A 170 -9.38 10.19 17.88
C SER A 170 -10.31 11.23 18.55
N GLU A 171 -9.77 12.07 19.40
CA GLU A 171 -10.48 13.18 20.03
C GLU A 171 -10.87 14.30 19.04
N ALA A 172 -10.17 14.40 17.92
CA ALA A 172 -10.47 15.37 16.86
C ALA A 172 -11.73 15.06 16.06
N VAL A 173 -12.28 13.84 16.21
CA VAL A 173 -13.43 13.39 15.43
C VAL A 173 -14.73 14.04 15.91
N GLN A 174 -15.37 14.77 15.00
CA GLN A 174 -16.68 15.35 15.20
C GLN A 174 -17.80 14.32 14.91
N PRO A 175 -18.95 14.40 15.59
CA PRO A 175 -20.12 13.60 15.24
C PRO A 175 -20.51 13.81 13.77
N ILE A 176 -20.87 12.72 13.08
CA ILE A 176 -21.35 12.82 11.71
C ILE A 176 -22.72 13.47 11.70
N PRO A 177 -22.91 14.60 11.01
CA PRO A 177 -24.19 15.26 10.95
C PRO A 177 -25.29 14.38 10.32
N SER A 178 -26.49 14.39 10.89
CA SER A 178 -27.65 13.63 10.39
C SER A 178 -27.92 13.84 8.89
N PRO A 179 -27.75 15.05 8.32
CA PRO A 179 -27.90 15.26 6.88
C PRO A 179 -26.94 14.45 6.02
N ILE A 180 -25.71 14.15 6.47
CA ILE A 180 -24.80 13.27 5.73
C ILE A 180 -25.27 11.83 5.82
N ILE A 181 -25.58 11.35 7.04
CA ILE A 181 -25.97 9.95 7.27
C ILE A 181 -27.15 9.54 6.38
N SER A 182 -28.11 10.44 6.15
CA SER A 182 -29.29 10.17 5.32
C SER A 182 -29.02 10.16 3.80
N ARG A 183 -27.82 10.56 3.36
CA ARG A 183 -27.45 10.76 1.95
C ARG A 183 -26.34 9.86 1.46
N VAL A 184 -25.80 9.04 2.35
CA VAL A 184 -24.67 8.17 2.03
C VAL A 184 -24.97 6.72 2.39
N ASN A 185 -24.36 5.81 1.65
CA ASN A 185 -24.29 4.41 2.02
C ASN A 185 -23.13 4.24 3.00
N LEU A 186 -23.44 4.12 4.30
CA LEU A 186 -22.50 4.16 5.39
C LEU A 186 -22.06 2.75 5.81
N HIS A 187 -20.76 2.50 5.81
CA HIS A 187 -20.14 1.24 6.22
C HIS A 187 -19.05 1.49 7.26
N GLU A 188 -18.94 0.60 8.25
CA GLU A 188 -17.81 0.57 9.16
C GLU A 188 -16.75 -0.43 8.65
N LEU A 189 -15.57 0.08 8.29
CA LEU A 189 -14.46 -0.73 7.84
C LEU A 189 -13.69 -1.28 9.05
N GLN A 190 -13.50 -2.59 9.09
CA GLN A 190 -12.79 -3.28 10.15
C GLN A 190 -11.54 -4.00 9.63
N PHE A 191 -10.56 -4.15 10.52
CA PHE A 191 -9.38 -4.95 10.25
C PHE A 191 -9.74 -6.43 10.16
N ASN A 192 -9.18 -7.10 9.16
CA ASN A 192 -9.16 -8.55 9.05
C ASN A 192 -7.70 -8.99 8.84
N TYR A 193 -7.13 -9.69 9.83
CA TYR A 193 -5.74 -10.11 9.78
C TYR A 193 -5.47 -11.13 8.67
N ILE A 194 -6.44 -11.96 8.29
CA ILE A 194 -6.28 -12.93 7.20
C ILE A 194 -6.13 -12.19 5.87
N GLU A 195 -7.04 -11.23 5.58
CA GLU A 195 -6.95 -10.40 4.38
C GLU A 195 -5.66 -9.58 4.36
N TRP A 196 -5.23 -9.07 5.53
CA TRP A 196 -3.96 -8.36 5.63
C TRP A 196 -2.76 -9.27 5.35
N LEU A 197 -2.76 -10.52 5.81
CA LEU A 197 -1.70 -11.48 5.52
C LEU A 197 -1.65 -11.84 4.02
N GLU A 198 -2.78 -11.87 3.33
CA GLU A 198 -2.87 -12.09 1.89
C GLU A 198 -2.33 -10.88 1.11
N TRP A 199 -2.75 -9.69 1.47
CA TRP A 199 -2.23 -8.44 0.90
C TRP A 199 -0.75 -8.26 1.21
N GLY A 200 -0.34 -8.49 2.44
CA GLY A 200 1.00 -8.27 2.97
C GLY A 200 2.02 -9.34 2.57
N ARG A 201 1.90 -9.98 1.39
CA ARG A 201 2.89 -10.98 0.94
C ARG A 201 4.29 -10.41 0.79
N HIS A 202 4.41 -9.10 0.54
CA HIS A 202 5.66 -8.34 0.45
C HIS A 202 6.24 -7.97 1.83
N ILE A 203 5.47 -8.13 2.90
CA ILE A 203 5.88 -7.87 4.28
C ILE A 203 6.81 -8.99 4.75
N HIS A 204 7.82 -8.63 5.52
CA HIS A 204 8.80 -9.57 6.08
C HIS A 204 8.10 -10.73 6.78
N LYS A 205 8.53 -11.96 6.46
CA LYS A 205 7.85 -13.18 6.93
C LYS A 205 7.81 -13.29 8.46
N GLY A 206 8.82 -12.78 9.18
CA GLY A 206 8.84 -12.71 10.63
C GLY A 206 7.71 -11.82 11.20
N ILE A 207 7.44 -10.66 10.58
CA ILE A 207 6.29 -9.82 10.94
C ILE A 207 4.98 -10.58 10.68
N ARG A 208 4.86 -11.21 9.52
CA ARG A 208 3.66 -11.98 9.16
C ARG A 208 3.41 -13.15 10.14
N ALA A 209 4.46 -13.89 10.49
CA ALA A 209 4.38 -14.96 11.48
C ALA A 209 3.99 -14.44 12.87
N PHE A 210 4.51 -13.29 13.28
CA PHE A 210 4.11 -12.65 14.53
C PHE A 210 2.62 -12.30 14.54
N ILE A 211 2.12 -11.63 13.48
CA ILE A 211 0.70 -11.26 13.37
C ILE A 211 -0.21 -12.48 13.25
N GLN A 212 0.21 -13.53 12.53
CA GLN A 212 -0.56 -14.77 12.42
C GLN A 212 -0.77 -15.44 13.78
N ASN A 213 0.22 -15.37 14.67
CA ASN A 213 0.12 -15.92 16.02
C ASN A 213 -0.54 -14.94 17.02
N ASN A 214 -0.53 -13.65 16.73
CA ASN A 214 -1.04 -12.57 17.60
C ASN A 214 -1.90 -11.58 16.78
N PRO A 215 -3.08 -12.01 16.27
CA PRO A 215 -3.89 -11.18 15.38
C PRO A 215 -4.32 -9.83 15.96
N GLU A 216 -4.46 -9.76 17.28
CA GLU A 216 -4.80 -8.54 18.02
C GLU A 216 -3.71 -7.46 17.92
N ARG A 217 -2.47 -7.84 17.56
CA ARG A 217 -1.34 -6.93 17.39
C ARG A 217 -1.27 -6.30 15.99
N LEU A 218 -2.11 -6.73 15.06
CA LEU A 218 -2.23 -6.05 13.76
C LEU A 218 -2.66 -4.60 13.91
N CYS A 219 -3.63 -4.38 14.82
CA CYS A 219 -4.10 -3.04 15.17
C CYS A 219 -4.24 -2.97 16.69
N TYR A 220 -3.24 -2.43 17.34
CA TYR A 220 -3.18 -2.35 18.78
C TYR A 220 -2.89 -0.94 19.26
N PHE A 221 -3.91 -0.32 19.83
CA PHE A 221 -3.81 0.94 20.55
C PHE A 221 -4.87 1.01 21.63
N THR A 222 -4.55 1.65 22.73
CA THR A 222 -5.45 1.95 23.83
C THR A 222 -5.62 3.45 23.94
N ASP A 223 -6.69 3.88 24.62
CA ASP A 223 -6.90 5.31 24.89
C ASP A 223 -5.70 5.95 25.60
N GLU A 224 -5.01 5.17 26.42
CA GLU A 224 -3.82 5.59 27.16
C GLU A 224 -2.63 5.84 26.22
N ILE A 225 -2.37 4.93 25.27
CA ILE A 225 -1.32 5.07 24.25
C ILE A 225 -1.58 6.33 23.42
N VAL A 226 -2.82 6.55 22.97
CA VAL A 226 -3.20 7.70 22.16
C VAL A 226 -3.00 9.00 22.93
N LYS A 227 -3.43 9.06 24.20
CA LYS A 227 -3.26 10.25 25.07
C LYS A 227 -1.79 10.57 25.37
N GLN A 228 -0.94 9.56 25.47
CA GLN A 228 0.49 9.75 25.69
C GLN A 228 1.27 10.05 24.41
N VAL A 229 0.62 10.19 23.26
CA VAL A 229 1.26 10.45 21.95
C VAL A 229 2.32 9.41 21.62
N GLN A 230 2.06 8.13 21.94
CA GLN A 230 2.97 7.03 21.66
C GLN A 230 2.67 6.39 20.30
N PRO A 231 3.69 5.88 19.59
CA PRO A 231 3.48 5.06 18.40
C PRO A 231 2.64 3.80 18.73
N TYR A 232 1.84 3.36 17.77
CA TYR A 232 1.00 2.19 17.91
C TYR A 232 0.89 1.39 16.63
N ALA A 233 0.53 0.10 16.76
CA ALA A 233 0.44 -0.82 15.66
C ALA A 233 -0.83 -0.61 14.81
N THR A 234 -0.65 -0.46 13.51
CA THR A 234 -1.69 -0.45 12.49
C THR A 234 -1.15 -1.10 11.20
N PRO A 235 -1.97 -1.51 10.24
CA PRO A 235 -1.48 -1.97 8.94
C PRO A 235 -0.47 -1.05 8.28
N ARG A 236 -0.66 0.27 8.35
CA ARG A 236 0.27 1.28 7.83
C ARG A 236 1.61 1.25 8.56
N THR A 237 1.59 1.21 9.89
CA THR A 237 2.83 1.22 10.68
C THR A 237 3.60 -0.10 10.58
N TRP A 238 2.93 -1.21 10.31
CA TRP A 238 3.58 -2.47 9.96
C TRP A 238 4.33 -2.40 8.62
N ASP A 239 3.83 -1.65 7.65
CA ASP A 239 4.58 -1.42 6.40
C ASP A 239 5.82 -0.56 6.63
N TYR A 240 5.74 0.43 7.54
CA TYR A 240 6.93 1.18 7.96
C TYR A 240 7.96 0.27 8.66
N ALA A 241 7.53 -0.59 9.57
CA ALA A 241 8.41 -1.57 10.21
C ALA A 241 9.05 -2.51 9.18
N ASN A 242 8.30 -2.94 8.17
CA ASN A 242 8.82 -3.72 7.04
C ASN A 242 9.88 -2.95 6.23
N THR A 243 9.67 -1.65 6.02
CA THR A 243 10.64 -0.79 5.32
C THR A 243 11.94 -0.67 6.12
N VAL A 244 11.87 -0.56 7.44
CA VAL A 244 13.05 -0.60 8.30
C VAL A 244 13.80 -1.93 8.13
N LEU A 245 13.09 -3.07 8.15
CA LEU A 245 13.72 -4.38 8.02
C LEU A 245 14.42 -4.61 6.68
N LYS A 246 13.98 -3.96 5.60
CA LYS A 246 14.65 -4.03 4.28
C LYS A 246 16.07 -3.46 4.29
N ALA A 247 16.42 -2.62 5.27
CA ALA A 247 17.77 -2.10 5.44
C ALA A 247 18.75 -3.13 6.04
N TYR A 248 18.24 -4.26 6.55
CA TYR A 248 19.03 -5.30 7.19
C TYR A 248 19.06 -6.56 6.33
N SER A 249 20.24 -7.15 6.11
CA SER A 249 20.34 -8.45 5.46
C SER A 249 19.81 -9.57 6.36
N SER A 250 19.38 -10.69 5.75
CA SER A 250 18.93 -11.86 6.52
C SER A 250 20.02 -12.38 7.47
N GLN A 251 21.28 -12.32 7.06
CA GLN A 251 22.40 -12.72 7.92
C GLN A 251 22.55 -11.79 9.12
N MET A 252 22.50 -10.48 8.92
CA MET A 252 22.55 -9.50 10.03
C MET A 252 21.43 -9.75 11.03
N LEU A 253 20.19 -9.97 10.55
CA LEU A 253 19.04 -10.21 11.41
C LEU A 253 19.16 -11.53 12.18
N ALA A 254 19.67 -12.60 11.54
CA ALA A 254 19.85 -13.90 12.17
C ALA A 254 20.92 -13.90 13.27
N GLU A 255 22.02 -13.16 13.06
CA GLU A 255 23.16 -13.07 13.99
C GLU A 255 22.99 -11.97 15.04
N LEU A 256 21.87 -11.25 15.04
CA LEU A 256 21.63 -10.10 15.93
C LEU A 256 21.64 -10.55 17.40
N LYS A 257 22.48 -9.91 18.22
CA LYS A 257 22.59 -10.23 19.66
C LYS A 257 21.91 -9.13 20.48
N PRO A 258 21.13 -9.50 21.51
CA PRO A 258 20.54 -8.53 22.41
C PRO A 258 21.59 -7.58 23.01
N HIS A 259 21.20 -6.34 23.22
CA HIS A 259 22.03 -5.27 23.80
C HIS A 259 23.26 -4.83 22.98
N THR A 260 23.36 -5.22 21.71
CA THR A 260 24.33 -4.61 20.78
C THR A 260 23.76 -3.31 20.21
N ASP A 261 24.62 -2.42 19.71
CA ASP A 261 24.16 -1.15 19.10
C ASP A 261 23.20 -1.40 17.94
N THR A 262 23.47 -2.40 17.10
CA THR A 262 22.59 -2.77 15.99
C THR A 262 21.23 -3.28 16.49
N TRP A 263 21.19 -4.10 17.56
CA TRP A 263 19.96 -4.52 18.20
C TRP A 263 19.16 -3.32 18.71
N ASN A 264 19.80 -2.47 19.53
CA ASN A 264 19.15 -1.34 20.14
C ASN A 264 18.60 -0.36 19.07
N MET A 265 19.33 -0.18 17.97
CA MET A 265 18.90 0.66 16.86
C MET A 265 17.67 0.05 16.13
N LEU A 266 17.70 -1.24 15.84
CA LEU A 266 16.54 -1.93 15.23
C LEU A 266 15.32 -1.89 16.14
N GLU A 267 15.49 -2.24 17.42
CA GLU A 267 14.42 -2.20 18.41
C GLU A 267 13.81 -0.80 18.54
N SER A 268 14.64 0.24 18.60
CA SER A 268 14.22 1.64 18.62
C SER A 268 13.39 2.01 17.39
N HIS A 269 13.82 1.62 16.18
CA HIS A 269 13.09 1.89 14.95
C HIS A 269 11.73 1.16 14.91
N LEU A 270 11.70 -0.10 15.37
CA LEU A 270 10.46 -0.86 15.44
C LEU A 270 9.51 -0.27 16.50
N CYS A 271 10.02 0.12 17.67
CA CYS A 271 9.24 0.82 18.69
C CYS A 271 8.68 2.15 18.17
N GLY A 272 9.47 2.92 17.42
CA GLY A 272 9.04 4.13 16.74
C GLY A 272 7.99 3.91 15.65
N SER A 273 7.91 2.70 15.11
CA SER A 273 6.93 2.35 14.07
C SER A 273 5.64 1.78 14.66
N VAL A 274 5.72 0.66 15.38
CA VAL A 274 4.55 -0.13 15.84
C VAL A 274 4.29 -0.03 17.34
N GLY A 275 5.06 0.76 18.05
CA GLY A 275 4.93 1.02 19.48
C GLY A 275 5.68 0.01 20.35
N TYR A 276 6.17 0.54 21.49
CA TYR A 276 6.94 -0.22 22.46
C TYR A 276 6.19 -1.46 22.97
N GLU A 277 4.91 -1.31 23.33
CA GLU A 277 4.11 -2.41 23.84
C GLU A 277 3.93 -3.57 22.84
N THR A 278 3.98 -3.27 21.54
CA THR A 278 3.89 -4.28 20.49
C THR A 278 5.21 -5.00 20.29
N VAL A 279 6.34 -4.27 20.31
CA VAL A 279 7.67 -4.84 20.10
C VAL A 279 8.09 -5.72 21.27
N THR A 280 7.81 -5.28 22.52
CA THR A 280 8.17 -6.00 23.76
C THR A 280 7.14 -7.05 24.18
N PHE A 281 5.98 -7.10 23.52
CA PHE A 281 4.95 -8.09 23.80
C PHE A 281 5.52 -9.51 23.68
N ARG A 282 5.19 -10.34 24.66
CA ARG A 282 5.52 -11.77 24.67
C ARG A 282 4.26 -12.59 24.47
N ASP A 283 4.30 -13.42 23.46
CA ASP A 283 3.19 -14.32 23.15
C ASP A 283 3.11 -15.53 24.12
N LYS A 284 2.18 -16.45 23.88
CA LYS A 284 2.01 -17.67 24.67
C LYS A 284 3.24 -18.60 24.66
N GLN A 285 4.13 -18.44 23.69
CA GLN A 285 5.39 -19.17 23.56
C GLN A 285 6.59 -18.38 24.12
N ASN A 286 6.33 -17.25 24.80
CA ASN A 286 7.33 -16.33 25.33
C ASN A 286 8.23 -15.68 24.25
N LYS A 287 7.73 -15.58 22.99
CA LYS A 287 8.43 -14.95 21.86
C LYS A 287 8.02 -13.52 21.67
N THR A 288 8.97 -12.66 21.33
CA THR A 288 8.76 -11.26 20.95
C THR A 288 8.76 -11.10 19.42
N LEU A 289 8.37 -9.93 18.93
CA LEU A 289 8.47 -9.59 17.50
C LEU A 289 9.89 -9.83 16.95
N LEU A 290 10.90 -9.40 17.67
CA LEU A 290 12.31 -9.59 17.28
C LEU A 290 12.68 -11.08 17.19
N THR A 291 12.15 -11.91 18.09
CA THR A 291 12.36 -13.37 18.02
C THR A 291 11.79 -13.96 16.72
N TYR A 292 10.58 -13.57 16.31
CA TYR A 292 9.99 -14.02 15.06
C TYR A 292 10.79 -13.56 13.83
N ILE A 293 11.30 -12.31 13.86
CA ILE A 293 12.14 -11.77 12.79
C ILE A 293 13.43 -12.56 12.68
N GLN A 294 14.09 -12.85 13.79
CA GLN A 294 15.34 -13.61 13.83
C GLN A 294 15.18 -15.05 13.37
N GLU A 295 14.14 -15.76 13.85
CA GLU A 295 13.87 -17.14 13.44
C GLU A 295 13.64 -17.24 11.94
N GLU A 296 12.91 -16.29 11.37
CA GLU A 296 12.67 -16.29 9.92
C GLU A 296 13.91 -15.88 9.12
N ALA A 297 14.69 -14.95 9.64
CA ALA A 297 15.96 -14.57 9.03
C ALA A 297 16.95 -15.75 9.02
N ALA A 298 17.05 -16.50 10.13
CA ALA A 298 17.88 -17.71 10.22
C ALA A 298 17.46 -18.79 9.22
N ARG A 299 16.16 -18.97 8.97
CA ARG A 299 15.67 -19.88 7.91
C ARG A 299 16.03 -19.42 6.49
N ASN A 300 16.27 -18.12 6.30
CA ASN A 300 16.60 -17.53 5.00
C ASN A 300 18.12 -17.30 4.81
N THR A 301 18.94 -17.58 5.81
CA THR A 301 20.40 -17.54 5.67
C THR A 301 20.89 -18.75 4.87
N GLU A 302 22.10 -18.63 4.34
CA GLU A 302 22.69 -19.70 3.54
C GLU A 302 22.74 -21.04 4.27
N GLU A 303 22.90 -21.05 5.61
CA GLU A 303 22.94 -22.25 6.44
C GLU A 303 21.56 -22.87 6.68
N GLY A 304 20.49 -22.07 6.67
CA GLY A 304 19.12 -22.50 6.94
C GLY A 304 18.32 -22.96 5.73
N ILE A 305 18.81 -22.73 4.52
CA ILE A 305 18.10 -23.09 3.28
C ILE A 305 18.67 -24.43 2.74
N ALA A 306 17.78 -25.42 2.51
CA ALA A 306 18.19 -26.65 1.82
C ALA A 306 18.90 -26.32 0.52
N PRO A 307 19.99 -26.98 0.17
CA PRO A 307 20.83 -26.65 -0.98
C PRO A 307 20.05 -26.44 -2.29
N LEU A 308 19.03 -27.24 -2.51
CA LEU A 308 18.15 -27.14 -3.69
C LEU A 308 17.31 -25.86 -3.69
N ALA A 309 16.75 -25.45 -2.54
CA ALA A 309 15.93 -24.25 -2.42
C ALA A 309 16.78 -22.98 -2.55
N ARG A 310 17.98 -22.99 -1.99
CA ARG A 310 18.99 -21.93 -2.12
C ARG A 310 19.35 -21.73 -3.58
N LEU A 311 19.71 -22.78 -4.29
CA LEU A 311 20.08 -22.72 -5.71
C LEU A 311 18.90 -22.26 -6.59
N ARG A 312 17.68 -22.70 -6.33
CA ARG A 312 16.48 -22.19 -7.03
C ARG A 312 16.37 -20.68 -6.93
N ARG A 313 16.54 -20.12 -5.72
CA ARG A 313 16.48 -18.67 -5.49
C ARG A 313 17.60 -17.95 -6.24
N MET A 314 18.83 -18.44 -6.13
CA MET A 314 19.98 -17.82 -6.79
C MET A 314 19.84 -17.83 -8.32
N VAL A 315 19.36 -18.92 -8.92
CA VAL A 315 19.07 -19.01 -10.36
C VAL A 315 17.98 -18.03 -10.76
N GLN A 316 16.90 -17.94 -10.00
CA GLN A 316 15.82 -16.97 -10.27
C GLN A 316 16.34 -15.53 -10.20
N THR A 317 17.12 -15.17 -9.17
CA THR A 317 17.74 -13.84 -9.06
C THR A 317 18.64 -13.53 -10.25
N PHE A 318 19.41 -14.52 -10.72
CA PHE A 318 20.25 -14.37 -11.90
C PHE A 318 19.41 -14.16 -13.17
N GLU A 319 18.35 -14.93 -13.38
CA GLU A 319 17.43 -14.77 -14.51
C GLU A 319 16.80 -13.38 -14.51
N GLU A 320 16.26 -12.92 -13.37
CA GLU A 320 15.66 -11.60 -13.21
C GLU A 320 16.66 -10.47 -13.51
N SER A 321 17.92 -10.64 -13.09
CA SER A 321 18.97 -9.65 -13.35
C SER A 321 19.33 -9.53 -14.84
N GLN A 322 19.09 -10.57 -15.64
CA GLN A 322 19.40 -10.57 -17.08
C GLN A 322 18.24 -10.02 -17.95
N ILE A 323 16.99 -10.04 -17.47
CA ILE A 323 15.80 -9.58 -18.24
C ILE A 323 15.91 -8.13 -18.69
N ASN A 324 16.54 -7.27 -17.90
CA ASN A 324 16.62 -5.82 -18.13
C ASN A 324 17.97 -5.36 -18.72
N LYS A 325 18.84 -6.28 -19.15
CA LYS A 325 20.16 -5.91 -19.68
C LYS A 325 20.14 -5.82 -21.19
N ASP A 326 20.66 -4.70 -21.67
CA ASP A 326 20.86 -4.46 -23.10
C ASP A 326 21.79 -5.55 -23.67
N ALA A 327 21.36 -6.23 -24.71
CA ALA A 327 22.11 -7.29 -25.39
C ALA A 327 23.51 -6.86 -25.91
N ARG A 328 23.82 -5.57 -25.84
CA ARG A 328 25.09 -4.95 -26.22
C ARG A 328 26.18 -5.01 -25.14
N VAL A 329 25.84 -5.44 -23.91
CA VAL A 329 26.81 -5.56 -22.82
C VAL A 329 27.66 -6.82 -23.07
N LEU A 330 28.92 -6.64 -23.43
CA LEU A 330 29.89 -7.70 -23.64
C LEU A 330 30.32 -8.35 -22.30
N GLY A 331 29.67 -9.46 -21.94
CA GLY A 331 30.04 -10.33 -20.82
C GLY A 331 29.34 -10.01 -19.48
N LEU A 332 29.36 -10.99 -18.58
CA LEU A 332 28.90 -10.87 -17.20
C LEU A 332 29.96 -10.19 -16.32
N ARG A 333 29.57 -9.14 -15.57
CA ARG A 333 30.49 -8.40 -14.71
C ARG A 333 29.90 -8.21 -13.31
N GLY A 334 30.75 -7.86 -12.34
CA GLY A 334 30.34 -7.46 -11.00
C GLY A 334 29.51 -8.53 -10.27
N GLU A 335 28.39 -8.10 -9.72
CA GLU A 335 27.53 -8.95 -8.90
C GLU A 335 26.94 -10.15 -9.63
N ASP A 336 26.62 -10.03 -10.91
CA ASP A 336 26.10 -11.16 -11.71
C ASP A 336 27.13 -12.25 -11.93
N LYS A 337 28.39 -11.87 -12.17
CA LYS A 337 29.48 -12.85 -12.30
C LYS A 337 29.72 -13.54 -10.96
N ALA A 338 29.69 -12.79 -9.84
CA ALA A 338 29.83 -13.32 -8.49
C ALA A 338 28.69 -14.29 -8.16
N LEU A 339 27.44 -13.90 -8.44
CA LEU A 339 26.26 -14.75 -8.22
C LEU A 339 26.32 -16.03 -9.06
N LEU A 340 26.69 -15.94 -10.35
CA LEU A 340 26.87 -17.10 -11.20
C LEU A 340 27.94 -18.06 -10.66
N LEU A 341 29.07 -17.55 -10.19
CA LEU A 341 30.13 -18.37 -9.61
C LEU A 341 29.66 -19.10 -8.34
N CYS A 342 28.87 -18.46 -7.49
CA CYS A 342 28.25 -19.10 -6.33
C CYS A 342 27.30 -20.24 -6.77
N ILE A 343 26.45 -20.01 -7.78
CA ILE A 343 25.53 -21.02 -8.32
C ILE A 343 26.32 -22.23 -8.83
N LEU A 344 27.38 -21.98 -9.62
CA LEU A 344 28.18 -23.02 -10.22
C LEU A 344 28.97 -23.86 -9.17
N LYS A 345 29.37 -23.23 -8.07
CA LYS A 345 30.02 -23.90 -6.93
C LYS A 345 29.12 -24.91 -6.24
N ASP A 346 27.83 -24.56 -6.09
CA ASP A 346 26.88 -25.37 -5.33
C ASP A 346 26.13 -26.39 -6.20
N MET A 347 26.12 -26.19 -7.54
CA MET A 347 25.44 -27.09 -8.48
C MET A 347 25.89 -28.55 -8.39
N PRO A 348 27.20 -28.89 -8.20
CA PRO A 348 27.65 -30.27 -8.04
C PRO A 348 27.14 -30.99 -6.80
N LEU A 349 26.58 -30.24 -5.81
CA LEU A 349 25.97 -30.80 -4.59
C LEU A 349 24.58 -31.36 -4.84
N LEU A 350 24.00 -31.13 -6.02
CA LEU A 350 22.67 -31.58 -6.40
C LEU A 350 22.70 -32.92 -7.12
N ASP A 351 21.52 -33.54 -7.24
CA ASP A 351 21.33 -34.66 -8.13
C ASP A 351 21.52 -34.27 -9.61
N HIS A 352 21.73 -35.25 -10.48
CA HIS A 352 21.96 -35.08 -11.90
C HIS A 352 20.84 -34.29 -12.62
N THR A 353 19.57 -34.59 -12.28
CA THR A 353 18.39 -33.98 -12.93
C THR A 353 18.28 -32.51 -12.60
N ALA A 354 18.39 -32.17 -11.30
CA ALA A 354 18.32 -30.79 -10.81
C ALA A 354 19.48 -29.95 -11.40
N SER A 355 20.70 -30.48 -11.45
CA SER A 355 21.85 -29.80 -12.02
C SER A 355 21.67 -29.51 -13.52
N ALA A 356 21.13 -30.44 -14.28
CA ALA A 356 20.82 -30.25 -15.70
C ALA A 356 19.75 -29.17 -15.95
N VAL A 357 18.70 -29.18 -15.14
CA VAL A 357 17.64 -28.17 -15.22
C VAL A 357 18.17 -26.76 -14.94
N PHE A 358 18.95 -26.59 -13.85
CA PHE A 358 19.53 -25.29 -13.53
C PHE A 358 20.54 -24.80 -14.57
N PHE A 359 21.36 -25.68 -15.11
CA PHE A 359 22.28 -25.30 -16.16
C PHE A 359 21.56 -24.81 -17.43
N LYS A 360 20.49 -25.50 -17.85
CA LYS A 360 19.66 -25.07 -18.99
C LYS A 360 19.04 -23.69 -18.73
N ARG A 361 18.54 -23.45 -17.53
CA ARG A 361 17.97 -22.13 -17.16
C ARG A 361 19.02 -21.03 -17.21
N LEU A 362 20.21 -21.25 -16.65
CA LEU A 362 21.28 -20.26 -16.65
C LEU A 362 21.76 -19.93 -18.07
N THR A 363 21.95 -20.94 -18.93
CA THR A 363 22.37 -20.73 -20.32
C THR A 363 21.28 -20.08 -21.18
N ALA A 364 20.01 -20.32 -20.88
CA ALA A 364 18.88 -19.61 -21.50
C ALA A 364 18.79 -18.14 -21.07
N ALA A 365 19.12 -17.84 -19.81
CA ALA A 365 19.08 -16.47 -19.28
C ALA A 365 20.22 -15.60 -19.85
N SER A 366 21.40 -16.17 -20.09
CA SER A 366 22.53 -15.41 -20.65
C SER A 366 23.48 -16.29 -21.47
N PRO A 367 23.82 -15.91 -22.72
CA PRO A 367 24.80 -16.60 -23.57
C PRO A 367 26.21 -16.54 -22.97
N HIS A 368 26.50 -15.61 -22.08
CA HIS A 368 27.83 -15.43 -21.47
C HIS A 368 28.12 -16.42 -20.34
N VAL A 369 27.16 -17.21 -19.90
CA VAL A 369 27.35 -18.24 -18.86
C VAL A 369 28.45 -19.24 -19.26
N ILE A 370 28.43 -19.72 -20.48
CA ILE A 370 29.45 -20.68 -21.00
C ILE A 370 30.84 -20.04 -20.98
N THR A 371 30.97 -18.79 -21.37
CA THR A 371 32.24 -18.05 -21.36
C THR A 371 32.82 -17.97 -19.95
N VAL A 372 31.98 -17.58 -18.96
CA VAL A 372 32.43 -17.50 -17.55
C VAL A 372 32.85 -18.87 -17.01
N ILE A 373 32.13 -19.94 -17.36
CA ILE A 373 32.50 -21.30 -16.95
C ILE A 373 33.88 -21.68 -17.50
N LYS A 374 34.13 -21.41 -18.77
CA LYS A 374 35.44 -21.71 -19.44
C LYS A 374 36.60 -20.95 -18.79
N GLU A 375 36.38 -19.78 -18.27
CA GLU A 375 37.37 -18.99 -17.52
C GLU A 375 37.72 -19.56 -16.13
N GLN A 376 36.95 -20.56 -15.65
CA GLN A 376 37.09 -21.13 -14.30
C GLN A 376 37.42 -22.65 -14.34
N PRO A 377 38.69 -23.04 -14.38
CA PRO A 377 39.10 -24.45 -14.53
C PRO A 377 38.53 -25.37 -13.45
N ASN A 378 38.38 -24.87 -12.22
CA ASN A 378 37.81 -25.63 -11.10
C ASN A 378 36.32 -25.93 -11.32
N CYS A 379 35.54 -24.96 -11.84
CA CYS A 379 34.12 -25.13 -12.19
C CYS A 379 34.00 -26.15 -13.36
N VAL A 380 34.80 -26.03 -14.37
CA VAL A 380 34.84 -26.99 -15.50
C VAL A 380 35.11 -28.41 -15.01
N LYS A 381 36.09 -28.59 -14.12
CA LYS A 381 36.42 -29.92 -13.56
C LYS A 381 35.25 -30.47 -12.72
N ALA A 382 34.65 -29.66 -11.85
CA ALA A 382 33.54 -30.07 -11.02
C ALA A 382 32.28 -30.42 -11.84
N LEU A 383 31.91 -29.59 -12.80
CA LEU A 383 30.77 -29.84 -13.69
C LEU A 383 31.00 -31.05 -14.62
N SER A 384 32.23 -31.26 -15.13
CA SER A 384 32.57 -32.41 -15.98
C SER A 384 32.47 -33.75 -15.24
N ALA A 385 32.44 -33.74 -13.91
CA ALA A 385 32.21 -34.95 -13.12
C ALA A 385 30.74 -35.39 -13.12
N LEU A 386 29.78 -34.48 -13.42
CA LEU A 386 28.36 -34.80 -13.47
C LEU A 386 28.00 -35.55 -14.77
N PRO A 387 27.14 -36.60 -14.71
CA PRO A 387 26.75 -37.40 -15.89
C PRO A 387 26.25 -36.58 -17.07
N TYR A 388 25.35 -35.61 -16.84
CA TYR A 388 24.81 -34.74 -17.88
C TYR A 388 25.90 -33.99 -18.67
N PHE A 389 26.93 -33.50 -17.99
CA PHE A 389 28.03 -32.76 -18.63
C PHE A 389 29.02 -33.69 -19.32
N LYS A 390 29.17 -34.94 -18.87
CA LYS A 390 29.95 -35.95 -19.57
C LYS A 390 29.38 -36.24 -20.96
N GLU A 391 28.06 -36.34 -21.06
CA GLU A 391 27.35 -36.59 -22.32
C GLU A 391 27.34 -35.37 -23.25
N ASN A 392 27.42 -34.15 -22.67
CA ASN A 392 27.37 -32.89 -23.40
C ASN A 392 28.68 -32.08 -23.34
N LEU A 393 29.83 -32.75 -23.23
CA LEU A 393 31.15 -32.13 -23.10
C LEU A 393 31.52 -31.17 -24.25
N ALA A 394 30.87 -31.29 -25.41
CA ALA A 394 31.08 -30.38 -26.54
C ALA A 394 30.61 -28.93 -26.21
N VAL A 395 29.71 -28.73 -25.24
CA VAL A 395 29.24 -27.42 -24.79
C VAL A 395 30.28 -26.73 -23.92
N LEU A 396 31.12 -27.48 -23.22
CA LEU A 396 32.17 -26.98 -22.33
C LEU A 396 33.56 -26.88 -22.96
N LYS A 397 33.77 -27.54 -24.08
CA LYS A 397 34.98 -27.39 -24.92
C LYS A 397 34.77 -26.24 -25.91
#